data_d9c09ac9e693116aa59690ed809c75af
#
_entry.id   d9c09ac9e693116aa59690ed809c75af
#
_cell.length_a   1.000
_cell.length_b   1.000
_cell.length_c   1.000
_cell.angle_alpha   90.00
_cell.angle_beta   90.00
_cell.angle_gamma   90.00
#
_symmetry.space_group_name_H-M   'P 1'
#
loop_
_entity.id
_entity.type
_entity.pdbx_description
1 polymer ?
#
loop_
_entity_poly.entity_id
_entity_poly.type
_entity_poly.pdbx_seq_one_letter_code
_entity_poly.pdbx_strand_id
1 'polypeptide(L)'
;MTPRLEDARILMYSHDTFGLGHLRRCREIAHALVAAYRGLSVMIISGTTIAGAFDYRVRVDFVKIPSVIKLRNGEYQSMAQHTSLEDTLEMRRAIIRQTAQSFHPDIFITDKEPMGLHGEIEETLAFLKSQGTHLVLGLRDVMDAPELLGPEWARKDVLRKIETYYDRIWVYGPEGFHDPLAGLPVPEAVTARVRYTGFLRRAIPKMGTPAHRPADGYLLVTTGGGGDGADLFRAVFAAHRHDPGIGRTLAVLGPYLPARERAELLAEAETLPNVETIEFDNRLEELVAGASGVVGMGGYNTFCEILSFDRPALIVPRTQPRLEQAIRAERAAELGLVRMMPAEDTVDPAAFAAALRALPDAPRPSKSRAAAKAGFMALDGQAQIARDVGEWLMAPRQPALRAVQS
;
A
#
# COMPACT_ATOMS: atom_id res chain seq x y z
N MET A 1 25.75 -16.75 0.50
CA MET A 1 25.87 -16.18 -0.85
C MET A 1 24.48 -15.96 -1.42
N THR A 2 24.20 -14.81 -2.05
CA THR A 2 22.90 -14.55 -2.70
C THR A 2 22.78 -15.42 -3.95
N PRO A 3 21.70 -16.21 -4.12
CA PRO A 3 21.50 -17.03 -5.31
C PRO A 3 21.54 -16.16 -6.58
N ARG A 4 22.13 -16.69 -7.66
CA ARG A 4 22.16 -16.03 -8.96
C ARG A 4 21.05 -16.60 -9.83
N LEU A 5 20.16 -15.74 -10.31
CA LEU A 5 19.19 -16.05 -11.35
C LEU A 5 19.70 -15.40 -12.63
N GLU A 6 19.89 -16.20 -13.67
CA GLU A 6 20.35 -15.67 -14.96
C GLU A 6 19.17 -15.00 -15.67
N ASP A 7 19.27 -13.66 -15.81
CA ASP A 7 18.34 -12.80 -16.56
C ASP A 7 16.84 -12.94 -16.21
N ALA A 8 16.50 -13.25 -14.95
CA ALA A 8 15.13 -13.33 -14.53
C ALA A 8 14.45 -11.94 -14.49
N ARG A 9 13.21 -11.85 -14.94
CA ARG A 9 12.47 -10.60 -15.11
C ARG A 9 11.11 -10.66 -14.44
N ILE A 10 10.83 -9.67 -13.62
CA ILE A 10 9.51 -9.52 -12.98
C ILE A 10 8.91 -8.20 -13.44
N LEU A 11 7.69 -8.25 -13.97
CA LEU A 11 6.89 -7.08 -14.27
C LEU A 11 5.81 -6.92 -13.21
N MET A 12 5.67 -5.72 -12.66
CA MET A 12 4.67 -5.42 -11.65
C MET A 12 3.69 -4.37 -12.15
N TYR A 13 2.40 -4.61 -11.98
CA TYR A 13 1.36 -3.63 -12.24
C TYR A 13 0.89 -3.01 -10.92
N SER A 14 1.15 -1.72 -10.76
CA SER A 14 0.73 -0.91 -9.62
C SER A 14 -0.53 -0.15 -9.97
N HIS A 15 -1.64 -0.48 -9.30
CA HIS A 15 -2.96 0.12 -9.55
C HIS A 15 -3.06 1.53 -8.93
N ASP A 16 -2.37 2.50 -9.53
CA ASP A 16 -2.32 3.87 -9.01
C ASP A 16 -3.38 4.75 -9.69
N THR A 17 -4.51 4.92 -9.01
CA THR A 17 -5.58 5.86 -9.42
C THR A 17 -5.81 6.95 -8.36
N PHE A 18 -5.44 6.67 -7.11
CA PHE A 18 -5.58 7.59 -5.99
C PHE A 18 -4.67 7.15 -4.84
N GLY A 19 -3.72 7.98 -4.48
CA GLY A 19 -2.77 7.71 -3.39
C GLY A 19 -1.49 6.99 -3.83
N LEU A 20 -0.58 6.80 -2.90
CA LEU A 20 0.76 6.25 -3.10
C LEU A 20 0.90 4.79 -2.66
N GLY A 21 -0.17 4.21 -2.14
CA GLY A 21 -0.11 2.94 -1.45
C GLY A 21 0.37 1.77 -2.30
N HIS A 22 -0.06 1.74 -3.56
CA HIS A 22 0.30 0.68 -4.50
C HIS A 22 1.76 0.77 -4.92
N LEU A 23 2.20 1.93 -5.39
CA LEU A 23 3.59 2.13 -5.81
C LEU A 23 4.57 1.86 -4.67
N ARG A 24 4.32 2.41 -3.47
CA ARG A 24 5.19 2.19 -2.30
C ARG A 24 5.30 0.70 -1.95
N ARG A 25 4.21 -0.05 -2.05
CA ARG A 25 4.21 -1.49 -1.81
C ARG A 25 4.96 -2.26 -2.89
N CYS A 26 4.66 -2.00 -4.17
CA CYS A 26 5.38 -2.61 -5.29
C CYS A 26 6.88 -2.34 -5.22
N ARG A 27 7.28 -1.09 -4.91
CA ARG A 27 8.69 -0.70 -4.76
C ARG A 27 9.38 -1.49 -3.64
N GLU A 28 8.76 -1.64 -2.47
CA GLU A 28 9.33 -2.40 -1.37
C GLU A 28 9.53 -3.89 -1.73
N ILE A 29 8.54 -4.50 -2.39
CA ILE A 29 8.66 -5.87 -2.88
C ILE A 29 9.78 -5.98 -3.93
N ALA A 30 9.82 -5.06 -4.91
CA ALA A 30 10.85 -5.04 -5.94
C ALA A 30 12.26 -4.90 -5.34
N HIS A 31 12.43 -3.99 -4.38
CA HIS A 31 13.70 -3.78 -3.68
C HIS A 31 14.15 -5.02 -2.90
N ALA A 32 13.22 -5.71 -2.26
CA ALA A 32 13.53 -6.96 -1.54
C ALA A 32 13.94 -8.07 -2.51
N LEU A 33 13.26 -8.20 -3.64
CA LEU A 33 13.55 -9.23 -4.65
C LEU A 33 14.91 -9.04 -5.30
N VAL A 34 15.28 -7.80 -5.71
CA VAL A 34 16.61 -7.55 -6.28
C VAL A 34 17.73 -7.63 -5.24
N ALA A 35 17.42 -7.47 -3.96
CA ALA A 35 18.37 -7.73 -2.87
C ALA A 35 18.56 -9.24 -2.61
N ALA A 36 17.50 -10.02 -2.75
CA ALA A 36 17.52 -11.47 -2.53
C ALA A 36 18.21 -12.23 -3.68
N TYR A 37 18.10 -11.76 -4.91
CA TYR A 37 18.56 -12.47 -6.10
C TYR A 37 19.47 -11.61 -7.00
N ARG A 38 20.66 -12.11 -7.31
CA ARG A 38 21.52 -11.51 -8.34
C ARG A 38 21.00 -11.90 -9.73
N GLY A 39 21.03 -10.97 -10.68
CA GLY A 39 20.55 -11.21 -12.05
C GLY A 39 19.05 -11.02 -12.24
N LEU A 40 18.27 -10.83 -11.16
CA LEU A 40 16.87 -10.48 -11.23
C LEU A 40 16.70 -8.98 -11.52
N SER A 41 15.85 -8.65 -12.48
CA SER A 41 15.41 -7.28 -12.79
C SER A 41 13.91 -7.14 -12.58
N VAL A 42 13.49 -6.00 -12.06
CA VAL A 42 12.07 -5.69 -11.81
C VAL A 42 11.70 -4.42 -12.54
N MET A 43 10.59 -4.42 -13.25
CA MET A 43 9.99 -3.24 -13.85
C MET A 43 8.59 -3.02 -13.26
N ILE A 44 8.29 -1.78 -12.86
CA ILE A 44 7.00 -1.41 -12.26
C ILE A 44 6.23 -0.52 -13.22
N ILE A 45 5.04 -0.92 -13.62
CA ILE A 45 4.11 -0.07 -14.37
C ILE A 45 3.27 0.72 -13.37
N SER A 46 3.27 2.04 -13.45
CA SER A 46 2.56 2.90 -12.51
C SER A 46 1.88 4.09 -13.19
N GLY A 47 0.66 4.39 -12.76
CA GLY A 47 -0.10 5.57 -13.17
C GLY A 47 0.12 6.80 -12.28
N THR A 48 0.86 6.70 -11.17
CA THR A 48 1.04 7.85 -10.25
C THR A 48 1.88 8.97 -10.87
N THR A 49 1.53 10.23 -10.59
CA THR A 49 2.23 11.41 -11.10
C THR A 49 3.61 11.61 -10.50
N ILE A 50 3.84 11.06 -9.31
CA ILE A 50 5.07 11.28 -8.52
C ILE A 50 5.97 10.04 -8.42
N ALA A 51 5.85 9.10 -9.36
CA ALA A 51 6.72 7.92 -9.37
C ALA A 51 8.20 8.28 -9.36
N GLY A 52 8.60 9.33 -10.08
CA GLY A 52 9.98 9.83 -10.15
C GLY A 52 10.49 10.54 -8.89
N ALA A 53 9.64 10.79 -7.88
CA ALA A 53 10.05 11.37 -6.61
C ALA A 53 10.64 10.34 -5.63
N PHE A 54 10.56 9.05 -5.97
CA PHE A 54 11.09 7.97 -5.15
C PHE A 54 12.42 7.43 -5.68
N ASP A 55 13.28 7.01 -4.78
CA ASP A 55 14.52 6.32 -5.13
C ASP A 55 14.24 4.87 -5.54
N TYR A 56 14.90 4.42 -6.61
CA TYR A 56 14.87 3.04 -7.07
C TYR A 56 16.26 2.42 -6.98
N ARG A 57 16.32 1.17 -6.52
CA ARG A 57 17.57 0.41 -6.50
C ARG A 57 17.98 0.02 -7.92
N VAL A 58 19.27 -0.18 -8.13
CA VAL A 58 19.79 -0.79 -9.37
C VAL A 58 19.01 -2.07 -9.69
N ARG A 59 18.62 -2.25 -10.95
CA ARG A 59 17.77 -3.33 -11.48
C ARG A 59 16.28 -3.21 -11.13
N VAL A 60 15.85 -2.10 -10.55
CA VAL A 60 14.44 -1.74 -10.43
C VAL A 60 14.20 -0.48 -11.25
N ASP A 61 13.30 -0.56 -12.19
CA ASP A 61 12.91 0.56 -13.05
C ASP A 61 11.39 0.69 -13.10
N PHE A 62 10.88 1.76 -13.70
CA PHE A 62 9.45 1.94 -13.81
C PHE A 62 9.04 2.53 -15.18
N VAL A 63 7.84 2.15 -15.62
CA VAL A 63 7.15 2.70 -16.78
C VAL A 63 5.97 3.53 -16.28
N LYS A 64 6.00 4.83 -16.59
CA LYS A 64 4.90 5.75 -16.29
C LYS A 64 3.83 5.64 -17.38
N ILE A 65 2.62 5.23 -16.98
CA ILE A 65 1.44 5.26 -17.85
C ILE A 65 0.56 6.50 -17.57
N PRO A 66 -0.29 6.94 -18.51
CA PRO A 66 -1.17 8.08 -18.31
C PRO A 66 -1.96 8.01 -17.01
N SER A 67 -2.03 9.12 -16.27
CA SER A 67 -2.67 9.17 -14.96
C SER A 67 -4.18 9.29 -15.08
N VAL A 68 -4.88 8.59 -14.19
CA VAL A 68 -6.32 8.67 -14.01
C VAL A 68 -6.60 8.99 -12.56
N ILE A 69 -7.53 9.90 -12.30
CA ILE A 69 -7.96 10.27 -10.96
C ILE A 69 -9.36 9.70 -10.69
N LYS A 70 -9.55 9.19 -9.47
CA LYS A 70 -10.88 8.82 -8.98
C LYS A 70 -11.48 10.03 -8.26
N LEU A 71 -12.64 10.47 -8.71
CA LEU A 71 -13.37 11.57 -8.10
C LEU A 71 -14.10 11.13 -6.82
N ARG A 72 -14.56 12.10 -6.01
CA ARG A 72 -15.32 11.82 -4.76
C ARG A 72 -16.63 11.07 -5.01
N ASN A 73 -17.26 11.27 -6.16
CA ASN A 73 -18.48 10.53 -6.59
C ASN A 73 -18.20 9.08 -7.04
N GLY A 74 -16.92 8.66 -7.04
CA GLY A 74 -16.50 7.33 -7.44
C GLY A 74 -16.19 7.16 -8.93
N GLU A 75 -16.45 8.18 -9.76
CA GLU A 75 -16.12 8.19 -11.18
C GLU A 75 -14.63 8.37 -11.42
N TYR A 76 -14.17 7.97 -12.61
CA TYR A 76 -12.80 8.15 -13.04
C TYR A 76 -12.70 9.21 -14.13
N GLN A 77 -11.63 9.98 -14.09
CA GLN A 77 -11.34 11.00 -15.09
C GLN A 77 -9.87 10.96 -15.49
N SER A 78 -9.59 11.25 -16.77
CA SER A 78 -8.23 11.49 -17.25
C SER A 78 -7.65 12.73 -16.59
N MET A 79 -6.39 12.68 -16.19
CA MET A 79 -5.68 13.90 -15.74
C MET A 79 -5.22 14.78 -16.90
N ALA A 80 -5.24 14.30 -18.13
CA ALA A 80 -4.98 15.10 -19.33
C ALA A 80 -6.24 15.88 -19.71
N GLN A 81 -6.16 17.23 -19.73
CA GLN A 81 -7.33 18.11 -19.89
C GLN A 81 -8.10 17.94 -21.22
N HIS A 82 -7.45 17.38 -22.26
CA HIS A 82 -8.02 17.25 -23.60
C HIS A 82 -8.12 15.80 -24.09
N THR A 83 -7.99 14.83 -23.19
CA THR A 83 -8.04 13.42 -23.53
C THR A 83 -9.20 12.77 -22.77
N SER A 84 -10.08 12.06 -23.48
CA SER A 84 -11.17 11.32 -22.85
C SER A 84 -10.64 10.22 -21.92
N LEU A 85 -11.48 9.76 -20.99
CA LEU A 85 -11.14 8.61 -20.16
C LEU A 85 -10.91 7.36 -21.04
N GLU A 86 -11.71 7.18 -22.09
CA GLU A 86 -11.62 6.03 -23.00
C GLU A 86 -10.30 6.01 -23.77
N ASP A 87 -9.91 7.14 -24.39
CA ASP A 87 -8.62 7.27 -25.07
C ASP A 87 -7.45 7.06 -24.09
N THR A 88 -7.58 7.57 -22.88
CA THR A 88 -6.57 7.37 -21.83
C THR A 88 -6.43 5.90 -21.46
N LEU A 89 -7.54 5.16 -21.31
CA LEU A 89 -7.53 3.73 -21.01
C LEU A 89 -6.97 2.92 -22.18
N GLU A 90 -7.26 3.31 -23.41
CA GLU A 90 -6.68 2.67 -24.61
C GLU A 90 -5.17 2.84 -24.67
N MET A 91 -4.66 4.07 -24.49
CA MET A 91 -3.21 4.30 -24.38
C MET A 91 -2.58 3.48 -23.26
N ARG A 92 -3.22 3.41 -22.08
CA ARG A 92 -2.74 2.62 -20.95
C ARG A 92 -2.64 1.14 -21.31
N ARG A 93 -3.70 0.56 -21.91
CA ARG A 93 -3.71 -0.83 -22.40
C ARG A 93 -2.56 -1.10 -23.37
N ALA A 94 -2.39 -0.21 -24.34
CA ALA A 94 -1.32 -0.34 -25.36
C ALA A 94 0.08 -0.31 -24.71
N ILE A 95 0.35 0.63 -23.81
CA ILE A 95 1.65 0.73 -23.11
C ILE A 95 1.90 -0.50 -22.24
N ILE A 96 0.91 -0.93 -21.44
CA ILE A 96 1.02 -2.11 -20.58
C ILE A 96 1.31 -3.36 -21.43
N ARG A 97 0.54 -3.54 -22.50
CA ARG A 97 0.68 -4.69 -23.41
C ARG A 97 2.04 -4.71 -24.08
N GLN A 98 2.47 -3.58 -24.66
CA GLN A 98 3.76 -3.46 -25.31
C GLN A 98 4.93 -3.64 -24.35
N THR A 99 4.82 -3.10 -23.14
CA THR A 99 5.82 -3.30 -22.09
C THR A 99 5.96 -4.78 -21.74
N ALA A 100 4.85 -5.48 -21.54
CA ALA A 100 4.85 -6.90 -21.24
C ALA A 100 5.44 -7.73 -22.38
N GLN A 101 5.12 -7.39 -23.64
CA GLN A 101 5.66 -8.05 -24.82
C GLN A 101 7.17 -7.86 -24.97
N SER A 102 7.69 -6.63 -24.77
CA SER A 102 9.10 -6.32 -24.95
C SER A 102 9.97 -6.74 -23.77
N PHE A 103 9.41 -6.73 -22.57
CA PHE A 103 10.14 -7.08 -21.35
C PHE A 103 10.25 -8.60 -21.15
N HIS A 104 9.32 -9.39 -21.70
CA HIS A 104 9.27 -10.86 -21.57
C HIS A 104 9.39 -11.31 -20.08
N PRO A 105 8.47 -10.94 -19.20
CA PRO A 105 8.60 -11.27 -17.80
C PRO A 105 8.40 -12.78 -17.53
N ASP A 106 9.20 -13.33 -16.63
CA ASP A 106 9.00 -14.68 -16.10
C ASP A 106 7.85 -14.70 -15.10
N ILE A 107 7.65 -13.59 -14.37
CA ILE A 107 6.56 -13.41 -13.41
C ILE A 107 5.90 -12.05 -13.63
N PHE A 108 4.57 -12.02 -13.62
CA PHE A 108 3.78 -10.77 -13.62
C PHE A 108 2.99 -10.66 -12.32
N ILE A 109 3.20 -9.58 -11.58
CA ILE A 109 2.57 -9.34 -10.28
C ILE A 109 1.57 -8.19 -10.42
N THR A 110 0.29 -8.47 -10.17
CA THR A 110 -0.77 -7.46 -10.11
C THR A 110 -1.03 -7.08 -8.67
N ASP A 111 -0.99 -5.78 -8.35
CA ASP A 111 -1.23 -5.28 -7.00
C ASP A 111 -2.69 -4.86 -6.81
N LYS A 112 -3.43 -5.58 -5.99
CA LYS A 112 -4.79 -5.38 -5.48
C LYS A 112 -5.93 -5.59 -6.50
N GLU A 113 -5.90 -4.90 -7.64
CA GLU A 113 -7.03 -4.92 -8.59
C GLU A 113 -6.81 -6.00 -9.65
N PRO A 114 -7.51 -7.14 -9.58
CA PRO A 114 -7.19 -8.32 -10.38
C PRO A 114 -7.18 -8.09 -11.90
N MET A 115 -8.03 -7.19 -12.39
CA MET A 115 -8.11 -6.87 -13.81
C MET A 115 -7.57 -5.47 -14.14
N GLY A 116 -6.97 -4.78 -13.17
CA GLY A 116 -6.57 -3.39 -13.33
C GLY A 116 -7.75 -2.42 -13.42
N LEU A 117 -7.47 -1.18 -13.83
CA LEU A 117 -8.50 -0.17 -13.99
C LEU A 117 -9.37 -0.50 -15.21
N HIS A 118 -10.68 -0.66 -15.00
CA HIS A 118 -11.64 -1.00 -16.06
C HIS A 118 -11.24 -2.20 -16.94
N GLY A 119 -10.54 -3.18 -16.37
CA GLY A 119 -10.11 -4.38 -17.11
C GLY A 119 -8.87 -4.16 -18.01
N GLU A 120 -8.15 -3.07 -17.86
CA GLU A 120 -7.06 -2.66 -18.77
C GLU A 120 -5.91 -3.68 -18.90
N ILE A 121 -5.74 -4.58 -17.93
CA ILE A 121 -4.68 -5.60 -18.00
C ILE A 121 -5.18 -6.98 -18.46
N GLU A 122 -6.48 -7.19 -18.68
CA GLU A 122 -7.05 -8.53 -18.93
C GLU A 122 -6.44 -9.19 -20.18
N GLU A 123 -6.32 -8.47 -21.29
CA GLU A 123 -5.68 -8.98 -22.51
C GLU A 123 -4.18 -9.27 -22.31
N THR A 124 -3.52 -8.45 -21.46
CA THR A 124 -2.11 -8.68 -21.12
C THR A 124 -1.95 -9.94 -20.28
N LEU A 125 -2.86 -10.19 -19.32
CA LEU A 125 -2.87 -11.44 -18.54
C LEU A 125 -3.04 -12.66 -19.44
N ALA A 126 -4.03 -12.64 -20.35
CA ALA A 126 -4.25 -13.72 -21.32
C ALA A 126 -3.01 -14.00 -22.16
N PHE A 127 -2.37 -12.95 -22.68
CA PHE A 127 -1.13 -13.08 -23.44
C PHE A 127 0.00 -13.68 -22.60
N LEU A 128 0.29 -13.10 -21.44
CA LEU A 128 1.38 -13.57 -20.58
C LEU A 128 1.19 -15.01 -20.16
N LYS A 129 -0.04 -15.40 -19.86
CA LYS A 129 -0.39 -16.81 -19.58
C LYS A 129 -0.07 -17.73 -20.76
N SER A 130 -0.37 -17.30 -22.00
CA SER A 130 -0.03 -18.07 -23.21
C SER A 130 1.48 -18.20 -23.43
N GLN A 131 2.28 -17.29 -22.89
CA GLN A 131 3.73 -17.33 -22.94
C GLN A 131 4.38 -18.14 -21.80
N GLY A 132 3.57 -18.67 -20.86
CA GLY A 132 4.07 -19.41 -19.71
C GLY A 132 4.60 -18.51 -18.57
N THR A 133 4.28 -17.23 -18.58
CA THR A 133 4.57 -16.30 -17.46
C THR A 133 3.75 -16.71 -16.23
N HIS A 134 4.37 -16.79 -15.06
CA HIS A 134 3.64 -16.97 -13.80
C HIS A 134 2.89 -15.70 -13.41
N LEU A 135 1.58 -15.82 -13.18
CA LEU A 135 0.70 -14.69 -12.87
C LEU A 135 0.35 -14.69 -11.39
N VAL A 136 0.68 -13.62 -10.70
CA VAL A 136 0.50 -13.45 -9.25
C VAL A 136 -0.42 -12.27 -8.96
N LEU A 137 -1.40 -12.49 -8.11
CA LEU A 137 -2.24 -11.44 -7.56
C LEU A 137 -1.82 -11.13 -6.12
N GLY A 138 -1.46 -9.89 -5.83
CA GLY A 138 -1.19 -9.42 -4.48
C GLY A 138 -2.41 -8.74 -3.87
N LEU A 139 -2.97 -9.29 -2.81
CA LEU A 139 -4.05 -8.71 -2.03
C LEU A 139 -3.52 -8.13 -0.72
N ARG A 140 -4.15 -7.06 -0.23
CA ARG A 140 -3.86 -6.58 1.13
C ARG A 140 -4.47 -7.53 2.17
N ASP A 141 -3.97 -7.42 3.38
CA ASP A 141 -4.51 -8.09 4.57
C ASP A 141 -6.02 -7.91 4.74
N VAL A 142 -6.51 -6.69 4.44
CA VAL A 142 -7.94 -6.33 4.42
C VAL A 142 -8.25 -5.68 3.07
N MET A 143 -9.25 -6.19 2.37
CA MET A 143 -9.72 -5.61 1.10
C MET A 143 -10.85 -4.62 1.33
N ASP A 144 -11.95 -5.09 1.92
CA ASP A 144 -13.12 -4.33 2.36
C ASP A 144 -14.09 -5.25 3.13
N ALA A 145 -15.20 -4.71 3.62
CA ALA A 145 -16.28 -5.52 4.15
C ALA A 145 -16.92 -6.38 3.04
N PRO A 146 -17.27 -7.65 3.32
CA PRO A 146 -17.86 -8.56 2.34
C PRO A 146 -19.12 -8.02 1.66
N GLU A 147 -19.92 -7.26 2.41
CA GLU A 147 -21.19 -6.66 1.93
C GLU A 147 -20.93 -5.58 0.86
N LEU A 148 -19.76 -4.96 0.86
CA LEU A 148 -19.34 -3.97 -0.14
C LEU A 148 -18.57 -4.63 -1.29
N LEU A 149 -17.67 -5.54 -0.96
CA LEU A 149 -16.79 -6.21 -1.91
C LEU A 149 -17.52 -7.23 -2.76
N GLY A 150 -18.41 -8.04 -2.16
CA GLY A 150 -19.11 -9.14 -2.82
C GLY A 150 -19.93 -8.70 -4.03
N PRO A 151 -20.85 -7.74 -3.91
CA PRO A 151 -21.63 -7.25 -5.05
C PRO A 151 -20.77 -6.62 -6.16
N GLU A 152 -19.68 -5.91 -5.80
CA GLU A 152 -18.74 -5.35 -6.77
C GLU A 152 -18.04 -6.46 -7.56
N TRP A 153 -17.53 -7.47 -6.88
CA TRP A 153 -16.81 -8.58 -7.49
C TRP A 153 -17.70 -9.48 -8.30
N ALA A 154 -18.95 -9.73 -7.84
CA ALA A 154 -19.94 -10.49 -8.59
C ALA A 154 -20.29 -9.82 -9.92
N ARG A 155 -20.55 -8.50 -9.91
CA ARG A 155 -20.88 -7.73 -11.13
C ARG A 155 -19.74 -7.76 -12.17
N LYS A 156 -18.50 -7.80 -11.73
CA LYS A 156 -17.29 -7.80 -12.57
C LYS A 156 -16.77 -9.21 -12.88
N ASP A 157 -17.42 -10.25 -12.35
CA ASP A 157 -17.02 -11.65 -12.46
C ASP A 157 -15.55 -11.90 -12.01
N VAL A 158 -15.16 -11.24 -10.91
CA VAL A 158 -13.77 -11.19 -10.48
C VAL A 158 -13.23 -12.56 -10.08
N LEU A 159 -14.01 -13.36 -9.31
CA LEU A 159 -13.54 -14.66 -8.82
C LEU A 159 -13.25 -15.64 -9.96
N ARG A 160 -14.11 -15.71 -10.99
CA ARG A 160 -13.88 -16.54 -12.18
C ARG A 160 -12.65 -16.06 -12.95
N LYS A 161 -12.44 -14.77 -13.07
CA LYS A 161 -11.25 -14.19 -13.72
C LYS A 161 -9.97 -14.48 -12.93
N ILE A 162 -10.02 -14.41 -11.59
CA ILE A 162 -8.90 -14.82 -10.74
C ILE A 162 -8.58 -16.29 -10.97
N GLU A 163 -9.59 -17.17 -10.96
CA GLU A 163 -9.43 -18.60 -11.23
C GLU A 163 -8.82 -18.86 -12.62
N THR A 164 -9.25 -18.09 -13.63
CA THR A 164 -8.77 -18.24 -15.00
C THR A 164 -7.32 -17.83 -15.19
N TYR A 165 -6.90 -16.71 -14.61
CA TYR A 165 -5.61 -16.12 -14.94
C TYR A 165 -4.52 -16.40 -13.92
N TYR A 166 -4.78 -16.26 -12.61
CA TYR A 166 -3.73 -16.22 -11.60
C TYR A 166 -3.31 -17.61 -11.10
N ASP A 167 -2.02 -17.84 -11.05
CA ASP A 167 -1.43 -19.09 -10.54
C ASP A 167 -1.23 -19.03 -9.03
N ARG A 168 -1.09 -17.83 -8.45
CA ARG A 168 -0.89 -17.60 -7.02
C ARG A 168 -1.59 -16.33 -6.57
N ILE A 169 -2.03 -16.32 -5.31
CA ILE A 169 -2.60 -15.15 -4.64
C ILE A 169 -1.78 -14.94 -3.36
N TRP A 170 -1.07 -13.81 -3.29
CA TRP A 170 -0.39 -13.40 -2.06
C TRP A 170 -1.30 -12.49 -1.25
N VAL A 171 -1.50 -12.82 0.02
CA VAL A 171 -2.12 -11.93 1.00
C VAL A 171 -0.98 -11.28 1.79
N TYR A 172 -0.85 -9.97 1.69
CA TYR A 172 0.17 -9.20 2.39
C TYR A 172 -0.18 -9.00 3.87
N GLY A 173 -0.27 -10.06 4.60
CA GLY A 173 -0.58 -10.14 6.01
C GLY A 173 -0.35 -11.56 6.51
N PRO A 174 -0.20 -11.76 7.82
CA PRO A 174 -0.05 -13.10 8.39
C PRO A 174 -1.41 -13.80 8.43
N GLU A 175 -1.40 -15.11 8.26
CA GLU A 175 -2.58 -15.96 8.44
C GLU A 175 -3.14 -15.77 9.86
N GLY A 176 -4.48 -15.67 9.97
CA GLY A 176 -5.19 -15.44 11.24
C GLY A 176 -5.26 -13.99 11.70
N PHE A 177 -4.59 -13.04 11.04
CA PHE A 177 -4.85 -11.62 11.30
C PHE A 177 -6.22 -11.23 10.76
N HIS A 178 -6.45 -11.41 9.48
CA HIS A 178 -7.74 -11.23 8.80
C HIS A 178 -7.72 -12.01 7.49
N ASP A 179 -8.85 -12.60 7.10
CA ASP A 179 -9.02 -13.21 5.80
C ASP A 179 -9.70 -12.24 4.83
N PRO A 180 -8.99 -11.69 3.83
CA PRO A 180 -9.53 -10.70 2.90
C PRO A 180 -10.62 -11.25 1.96
N LEU A 181 -10.82 -12.57 1.93
CA LEU A 181 -11.80 -13.25 1.10
C LEU A 181 -12.97 -13.83 1.92
N ALA A 182 -12.94 -13.68 3.26
CA ALA A 182 -14.00 -14.15 4.13
C ALA A 182 -15.36 -13.57 3.74
N GLY A 183 -16.42 -14.40 3.78
CA GLY A 183 -17.79 -13.99 3.42
C GLY A 183 -18.06 -13.90 1.91
N LEU A 184 -17.06 -14.17 1.06
CA LEU A 184 -17.25 -14.25 -0.40
C LEU A 184 -17.43 -15.72 -0.84
N PRO A 185 -18.16 -15.98 -1.94
CA PRO A 185 -18.34 -17.33 -2.50
C PRO A 185 -17.08 -17.77 -3.29
N VAL A 186 -15.94 -17.90 -2.60
CA VAL A 186 -14.65 -18.18 -3.22
C VAL A 186 -14.57 -19.66 -3.63
N PRO A 187 -14.27 -19.97 -4.92
CA PRO A 187 -14.05 -21.35 -5.35
C PRO A 187 -12.86 -21.99 -4.63
N GLU A 188 -12.92 -23.30 -4.36
CA GLU A 188 -11.82 -24.06 -3.74
C GLU A 188 -10.52 -23.93 -4.54
N ALA A 189 -10.59 -23.95 -5.87
CA ALA A 189 -9.46 -23.75 -6.76
C ALA A 189 -8.77 -22.40 -6.58
N VAL A 190 -9.49 -21.34 -6.19
CA VAL A 190 -8.93 -20.02 -5.86
C VAL A 190 -8.32 -20.04 -4.46
N THR A 191 -9.04 -20.60 -3.47
CA THR A 191 -8.57 -20.70 -2.08
C THR A 191 -7.27 -21.48 -2.00
N ALA A 192 -7.12 -22.57 -2.75
CA ALA A 192 -5.90 -23.40 -2.79
C ALA A 192 -4.64 -22.62 -3.28
N ARG A 193 -4.84 -21.51 -4.00
CA ARG A 193 -3.74 -20.64 -4.50
C ARG A 193 -3.36 -19.53 -3.52
N VAL A 194 -4.11 -19.35 -2.44
CA VAL A 194 -3.83 -18.31 -1.44
C VAL A 194 -2.59 -18.66 -0.63
N ARG A 195 -1.73 -17.65 -0.42
CA ARG A 195 -0.56 -17.74 0.47
C ARG A 195 -0.49 -16.45 1.28
N TYR A 196 -0.52 -16.57 2.60
CA TYR A 196 -0.28 -15.47 3.52
C TYR A 196 1.22 -15.23 3.63
N THR A 197 1.67 -14.06 3.21
CA THR A 197 3.10 -13.74 3.17
C THR A 197 3.63 -13.17 4.49
N GLY A 198 2.75 -12.69 5.36
CA GLY A 198 3.12 -11.83 6.48
C GLY A 198 3.14 -10.36 6.09
N PHE A 199 3.23 -9.48 7.10
CA PHE A 199 3.33 -8.03 6.85
C PHE A 199 4.67 -7.67 6.22
N LEU A 200 4.61 -6.68 5.32
CA LEU A 200 5.80 -6.17 4.64
C LEU A 200 6.57 -5.23 5.56
N ARG A 201 7.77 -5.64 5.97
CA ARG A 201 8.66 -4.81 6.79
C ARG A 201 9.06 -3.54 6.06
N ARG A 202 9.11 -2.44 6.77
CA ARG A 202 9.64 -1.18 6.28
C ARG A 202 11.05 -0.94 6.84
N ALA A 203 11.89 -0.31 6.05
CA ALA A 203 13.24 0.03 6.43
C ALA A 203 13.56 1.47 6.03
N ILE A 204 14.37 2.15 6.83
CA ILE A 204 14.88 3.48 6.48
C ILE A 204 15.76 3.34 5.23
N PRO A 205 15.52 4.14 4.18
CA PRO A 205 16.41 4.19 3.03
C PRO A 205 17.83 4.54 3.44
N LYS A 206 18.82 3.78 2.96
CA LYS A 206 20.23 3.96 3.33
C LYS A 206 20.93 5.12 2.62
N MET A 207 20.36 5.59 1.52
CA MET A 207 20.92 6.64 0.65
C MET A 207 19.88 7.76 0.48
N GLY A 208 20.33 8.90 -0.01
CA GLY A 208 19.52 10.09 -0.22
C GLY A 208 19.67 11.13 0.89
N THR A 209 19.09 12.31 0.68
CA THR A 209 19.05 13.37 1.70
C THR A 209 18.13 12.95 2.83
N PRO A 210 18.56 13.01 4.10
CA PRO A 210 17.70 12.70 5.24
C PRO A 210 16.42 13.53 5.23
N ALA A 211 15.31 12.94 5.68
CA ALA A 211 14.06 13.66 5.87
C ALA A 211 14.27 14.83 6.86
N HIS A 212 13.64 15.98 6.57
CA HIS A 212 13.56 17.04 7.55
C HIS A 212 12.68 16.57 8.72
N ARG A 213 13.24 16.54 9.91
CA ARG A 213 12.51 16.15 11.11
C ARG A 213 12.80 17.09 12.27
N PRO A 214 11.80 17.37 13.11
CA PRO A 214 12.03 18.07 14.37
C PRO A 214 13.03 17.30 15.24
N ALA A 215 13.59 17.99 16.24
CA ALA A 215 14.32 17.31 17.30
C ALA A 215 13.46 16.18 17.91
N ASP A 216 14.11 15.11 18.40
CA ASP A 216 13.42 13.92 18.92
C ASP A 216 12.26 14.24 19.88
N GLY A 217 11.22 13.40 19.85
CA GLY A 217 10.11 13.51 20.77
C GLY A 217 8.85 14.16 20.20
N TYR A 218 8.64 14.15 18.89
CA TYR A 218 7.40 14.66 18.25
C TYR A 218 6.37 13.55 18.03
N LEU A 219 5.08 13.94 18.00
CA LEU A 219 4.01 13.14 17.42
C LEU A 219 4.02 13.32 15.90
N LEU A 220 3.97 12.21 15.18
CA LEU A 220 3.79 12.25 13.73
C LEU A 220 2.32 12.06 13.38
N VAL A 221 1.74 12.99 12.62
CA VAL A 221 0.39 12.85 12.07
C VAL A 221 0.48 12.68 10.57
N THR A 222 -0.08 11.59 10.03
CA THR A 222 -0.07 11.34 8.59
C THR A 222 -1.33 10.62 8.12
N THR A 223 -1.83 11.01 6.97
CA THR A 223 -2.97 10.39 6.28
C THR A 223 -2.54 9.64 5.01
N GLY A 224 -1.23 9.42 4.85
CA GLY A 224 -0.65 8.78 3.68
C GLY A 224 -0.67 9.68 2.45
N GLY A 225 -1.52 9.36 1.45
CA GLY A 225 -1.65 10.18 0.23
C GLY A 225 -2.31 11.54 0.46
N GLY A 226 -3.07 11.71 1.52
CA GLY A 226 -3.66 12.98 1.94
C GLY A 226 -5.02 13.32 1.34
N GLY A 227 -5.48 12.63 0.31
CA GLY A 227 -6.67 13.02 -0.45
C GLY A 227 -7.99 13.09 0.34
N ASP A 228 -8.07 12.42 1.47
CA ASP A 228 -9.25 12.31 2.35
C ASP A 228 -8.93 12.55 3.82
N GLY A 229 -7.78 13.16 4.12
CA GLY A 229 -7.26 13.26 5.48
C GLY A 229 -7.46 14.59 6.19
N ALA A 230 -8.10 15.60 5.57
CA ALA A 230 -8.20 16.96 6.12
C ALA A 230 -8.85 17.01 7.50
N ASP A 231 -9.88 16.19 7.74
CA ASP A 231 -10.62 16.21 9.00
C ASP A 231 -9.78 15.70 10.19
N LEU A 232 -8.89 14.74 9.96
CA LEU A 232 -7.96 14.30 11.00
C LEU A 232 -7.01 15.44 11.41
N PHE A 233 -6.47 16.18 10.45
CA PHE A 233 -5.61 17.34 10.75
C PHE A 233 -6.36 18.42 11.51
N ARG A 234 -7.60 18.75 11.09
CA ARG A 234 -8.46 19.73 11.81
C ARG A 234 -8.72 19.28 13.25
N ALA A 235 -9.00 18.00 13.48
CA ALA A 235 -9.19 17.46 14.82
C ALA A 235 -7.92 17.57 15.68
N VAL A 236 -6.75 17.24 15.12
CA VAL A 236 -5.46 17.41 15.80
C VAL A 236 -5.20 18.88 16.15
N PHE A 237 -5.45 19.80 15.23
CA PHE A 237 -5.25 21.24 15.47
C PHE A 237 -6.24 21.79 16.52
N ALA A 238 -7.48 21.32 16.50
CA ALA A 238 -8.45 21.64 17.53
C ALA A 238 -8.02 21.14 18.91
N ALA A 239 -7.46 19.93 19.00
CA ALA A 239 -6.90 19.38 20.23
C ALA A 239 -5.72 20.23 20.73
N HIS A 240 -4.81 20.70 19.88
CA HIS A 240 -3.70 21.60 20.25
C HIS A 240 -4.17 22.97 20.74
N ARG A 241 -5.26 23.52 20.17
CA ARG A 241 -5.87 24.76 20.69
C ARG A 241 -6.48 24.54 22.07
N HIS A 242 -7.10 23.39 22.29
CA HIS A 242 -7.69 23.05 23.58
C HIS A 242 -6.63 22.82 24.66
N ASP A 243 -5.54 22.10 24.31
CA ASP A 243 -4.46 21.73 25.23
C ASP A 243 -3.08 22.03 24.66
N PRO A 244 -2.49 23.19 24.94
CA PRO A 244 -1.14 23.54 24.55
C PRO A 244 -0.05 22.64 25.15
N GLY A 245 -0.38 21.77 26.11
CA GLY A 245 0.52 20.80 26.71
C GLY A 245 0.69 19.52 25.90
N ILE A 246 0.02 19.36 24.78
CA ILE A 246 0.37 18.33 23.78
C ILE A 246 1.77 18.67 23.26
N GLY A 247 2.65 17.68 23.26
CA GLY A 247 4.02 17.84 22.78
C GLY A 247 4.09 18.28 21.31
N ARG A 248 5.32 18.50 20.83
CA ARG A 248 5.54 18.87 19.42
C ARG A 248 4.87 17.88 18.49
N THR A 249 4.24 18.38 17.43
CA THR A 249 3.56 17.58 16.40
C THR A 249 4.09 17.95 15.01
N LEU A 250 4.46 16.93 14.23
CA LEU A 250 4.77 17.06 12.80
C LEU A 250 3.60 16.48 11.99
N ALA A 251 2.92 17.32 11.22
CA ALA A 251 1.83 16.93 10.35
C ALA A 251 2.29 16.81 8.89
N VAL A 252 2.25 15.60 8.33
CA VAL A 252 2.56 15.31 6.92
C VAL A 252 1.27 15.24 6.13
N LEU A 253 0.96 16.31 5.40
CA LEU A 253 -0.35 16.53 4.78
C LEU A 253 -0.66 15.54 3.64
N GLY A 254 0.38 15.18 2.88
CA GLY A 254 0.26 14.30 1.71
C GLY A 254 0.07 15.05 0.40
N PRO A 255 0.59 14.50 -0.71
CA PRO A 255 0.67 15.20 -2.00
C PRO A 255 -0.67 15.32 -2.72
N TYR A 256 -1.69 14.58 -2.31
CA TYR A 256 -3.02 14.58 -2.94
C TYR A 256 -4.07 15.35 -2.14
N LEU A 257 -3.66 16.05 -1.07
CA LEU A 257 -4.57 16.93 -0.35
C LEU A 257 -5.03 18.08 -1.29
N PRO A 258 -6.34 18.32 -1.43
CA PRO A 258 -6.85 19.39 -2.29
C PRO A 258 -6.23 20.74 -1.91
N ALA A 259 -5.88 21.55 -2.92
CA ALA A 259 -5.12 22.79 -2.73
C ALA A 259 -5.81 23.76 -1.76
N ARG A 260 -7.14 23.86 -1.80
CA ARG A 260 -7.91 24.70 -0.88
C ARG A 260 -7.78 24.21 0.57
N GLU A 261 -8.01 22.91 0.81
CA GLU A 261 -7.92 22.33 2.14
C GLU A 261 -6.48 22.41 2.69
N ARG A 262 -5.48 22.24 1.81
CA ARG A 262 -4.07 22.44 2.16
C ARG A 262 -3.79 23.86 2.63
N ALA A 263 -4.24 24.88 1.88
CA ALA A 263 -4.02 26.28 2.24
C ALA A 263 -4.68 26.64 3.58
N GLU A 264 -5.89 26.13 3.82
CA GLU A 264 -6.61 26.32 5.07
C GLU A 264 -5.84 25.70 6.25
N LEU A 265 -5.36 24.45 6.11
CA LEU A 265 -4.60 23.75 7.15
C LEU A 265 -3.24 24.39 7.43
N LEU A 266 -2.53 24.86 6.40
CA LEU A 266 -1.25 25.56 6.58
C LEU A 266 -1.45 26.85 7.38
N ALA A 267 -2.45 27.68 7.00
CA ALA A 267 -2.77 28.92 7.71
C ALA A 267 -3.18 28.64 9.17
N GLU A 268 -3.94 27.58 9.42
CA GLU A 268 -4.33 27.17 10.77
C GLU A 268 -3.13 26.71 11.60
N ALA A 269 -2.22 25.91 11.04
CA ALA A 269 -1.03 25.40 11.72
C ALA A 269 -0.08 26.54 12.14
N GLU A 270 0.05 27.61 11.35
CA GLU A 270 0.87 28.78 11.69
C GLU A 270 0.45 29.45 13.01
N THR A 271 -0.78 29.25 13.45
CA THR A 271 -1.29 29.78 14.72
C THR A 271 -0.95 28.90 15.92
N LEU A 272 -0.36 27.71 15.68
CA LEU A 272 -0.13 26.67 16.71
C LEU A 272 1.38 26.47 16.93
N PRO A 273 1.95 26.94 18.06
CA PRO A 273 3.38 26.99 18.25
C PRO A 273 4.08 25.63 18.32
N ASN A 274 3.31 24.57 18.63
CA ASN A 274 3.82 23.21 18.75
C ASN A 274 3.50 22.33 17.53
N VAL A 275 2.95 22.89 16.45
CA VAL A 275 2.60 22.16 15.23
C VAL A 275 3.48 22.62 14.08
N GLU A 276 4.18 21.69 13.49
CA GLU A 276 4.94 21.88 12.26
C GLU A 276 4.28 21.09 11.13
N THR A 277 4.22 21.65 9.94
CA THR A 277 3.61 21.01 8.77
C THR A 277 4.60 20.85 7.64
N ILE A 278 4.53 19.70 6.96
CA ILE A 278 5.19 19.47 5.68
C ILE A 278 4.20 18.92 4.68
N GLU A 279 4.32 19.28 3.41
CA GLU A 279 3.38 18.82 2.39
C GLU A 279 3.62 17.35 2.04
N PHE A 280 4.87 16.98 1.81
CA PHE A 280 5.25 15.63 1.40
C PHE A 280 6.70 15.34 1.75
N ASP A 281 6.98 14.10 2.13
CA ASP A 281 8.32 13.56 2.25
C ASP A 281 8.37 12.14 1.67
N ASN A 282 9.31 11.88 0.77
CA ASN A 282 9.49 10.57 0.16
C ASN A 282 10.19 9.55 1.09
N ARG A 283 10.63 10.01 2.28
CA ARG A 283 11.30 9.23 3.32
C ARG A 283 10.46 9.18 4.61
N LEU A 284 9.15 9.02 4.48
CA LEU A 284 8.22 8.96 5.62
C LEU A 284 8.66 7.93 6.67
N GLU A 285 9.38 6.88 6.25
CA GLU A 285 9.95 5.86 7.13
C GLU A 285 10.90 6.45 8.19
N GLU A 286 11.66 7.49 7.87
CA GLU A 286 12.53 8.19 8.84
C GLU A 286 11.70 8.99 9.84
N LEU A 287 10.64 9.64 9.36
CA LEU A 287 9.75 10.41 10.21
C LEU A 287 9.02 9.51 11.19
N VAL A 288 8.51 8.35 10.73
CA VAL A 288 7.90 7.35 11.61
C VAL A 288 8.90 6.82 12.62
N ALA A 289 10.13 6.49 12.18
CA ALA A 289 11.17 5.95 13.07
C ALA A 289 11.62 6.95 14.14
N GLY A 290 11.56 8.27 13.89
CA GLY A 290 11.91 9.33 14.83
C GLY A 290 10.78 9.76 15.76
N ALA A 291 9.53 9.37 15.46
CA ALA A 291 8.36 9.80 16.23
C ALA A 291 8.28 9.15 17.61
N SER A 292 7.80 9.88 18.60
CA SER A 292 7.42 9.35 19.93
C SER A 292 6.08 8.62 19.90
N GLY A 293 5.20 8.97 18.96
CA GLY A 293 3.93 8.33 18.68
C GLY A 293 3.44 8.69 17.28
N VAL A 294 2.59 7.85 16.69
CA VAL A 294 2.06 8.03 15.34
C VAL A 294 0.55 8.13 15.38
N VAL A 295 -0.01 9.15 14.74
CA VAL A 295 -1.45 9.31 14.54
C VAL A 295 -1.72 9.15 13.03
N GLY A 296 -2.67 8.30 12.68
CA GLY A 296 -2.97 8.05 11.27
C GLY A 296 -4.30 7.36 11.05
N MET A 297 -4.64 7.16 9.78
CA MET A 297 -5.93 6.56 9.40
C MET A 297 -5.88 5.03 9.25
N GLY A 298 -4.73 4.38 9.47
CA GLY A 298 -4.63 2.92 9.41
C GLY A 298 -4.54 2.33 7.98
N GLY A 299 -4.11 3.12 7.00
CA GLY A 299 -3.76 2.57 5.67
C GLY A 299 -2.65 1.52 5.79
N TYR A 300 -2.66 0.50 4.91
CA TYR A 300 -1.75 -0.65 4.96
C TYR A 300 -0.27 -0.28 5.15
N ASN A 301 0.24 0.69 4.37
CA ASN A 301 1.66 1.07 4.44
C ASN A 301 2.01 1.69 5.79
N THR A 302 1.19 2.65 6.25
CA THR A 302 1.40 3.31 7.57
C THR A 302 1.30 2.30 8.70
N PHE A 303 0.38 1.34 8.62
CA PHE A 303 0.30 0.25 9.58
C PHE A 303 1.58 -0.59 9.60
N CYS A 304 2.10 -1.00 8.44
CA CYS A 304 3.37 -1.70 8.34
C CYS A 304 4.56 -0.87 8.87
N GLU A 305 4.56 0.44 8.68
CA GLU A 305 5.56 1.36 9.23
C GLU A 305 5.52 1.40 10.76
N ILE A 306 4.32 1.55 11.34
CA ILE A 306 4.10 1.51 12.79
C ILE A 306 4.66 0.22 13.39
N LEU A 307 4.33 -0.93 12.81
CA LEU A 307 4.84 -2.23 13.26
C LEU A 307 6.36 -2.35 13.10
N SER A 308 6.90 -1.90 11.96
CA SER A 308 8.32 -2.05 11.62
C SER A 308 9.24 -1.22 12.50
N PHE A 309 8.79 -0.02 12.89
CA PHE A 309 9.55 0.89 13.74
C PHE A 309 9.12 0.85 15.21
N ASP A 310 8.20 -0.07 15.52
CA ASP A 310 7.72 -0.33 16.89
C ASP A 310 7.28 0.95 17.60
N ARG A 311 6.38 1.74 16.96
CA ARG A 311 5.92 3.02 17.50
C ARG A 311 4.52 2.89 18.10
N PRO A 312 4.29 3.48 19.29
CA PRO A 312 2.93 3.65 19.79
C PRO A 312 2.09 4.38 18.73
N ALA A 313 0.87 3.92 18.51
CA ALA A 313 0.02 4.52 17.49
C ALA A 313 -1.43 4.68 17.94
N LEU A 314 -2.04 5.79 17.50
CA LEU A 314 -3.46 6.06 17.57
C LEU A 314 -4.03 6.09 16.16
N ILE A 315 -4.89 5.14 15.85
CA ILE A 315 -5.53 5.07 14.53
C ILE A 315 -6.93 5.66 14.62
N VAL A 316 -7.19 6.64 13.77
CA VAL A 316 -8.50 7.23 13.52
C VAL A 316 -8.92 6.83 12.12
N PRO A 317 -9.58 5.67 11.94
CA PRO A 317 -9.85 5.14 10.62
C PRO A 317 -10.99 5.89 9.94
N ARG A 318 -10.90 6.04 8.61
CA ARG A 318 -12.08 6.39 7.83
C ARG A 318 -12.98 5.16 7.66
N THR A 319 -14.28 5.42 7.53
CA THR A 319 -15.32 4.41 7.29
C THR A 319 -15.96 4.54 5.89
N GLN A 320 -15.65 5.59 5.16
CA GLN A 320 -16.16 5.83 3.81
C GLN A 320 -15.02 6.19 2.84
N PRO A 321 -15.10 5.79 1.57
CA PRO A 321 -16.12 4.90 0.97
C PRO A 321 -15.88 3.40 1.20
N ARG A 322 -14.86 3.03 1.94
CA ARG A 322 -14.39 1.66 2.21
C ARG A 322 -14.12 1.47 3.69
N LEU A 323 -14.41 0.29 4.21
CA LEU A 323 -14.24 -0.08 5.62
C LEU A 323 -12.87 -0.70 5.94
N GLU A 324 -12.00 -0.88 4.96
CA GLU A 324 -10.70 -1.55 5.10
C GLU A 324 -9.82 -1.02 6.24
N GLN A 325 -9.88 0.31 6.48
CA GLN A 325 -9.08 0.94 7.54
C GLN A 325 -9.68 0.67 8.92
N ALA A 326 -11.00 0.74 9.04
CA ALA A 326 -11.72 0.44 10.27
C ALA A 326 -11.51 -1.03 10.67
N ILE A 327 -11.77 -1.97 9.77
CA ILE A 327 -11.58 -3.41 10.00
C ILE A 327 -10.14 -3.71 10.46
N ARG A 328 -9.14 -3.12 9.80
CA ARG A 328 -7.74 -3.30 10.19
C ARG A 328 -7.45 -2.70 11.56
N ALA A 329 -7.95 -1.49 11.83
CA ALA A 329 -7.71 -0.79 13.08
C ALA A 329 -8.38 -1.49 14.27
N GLU A 330 -9.61 -1.96 14.12
CA GLU A 330 -10.33 -2.77 15.10
C GLU A 330 -9.54 -4.04 15.44
N ARG A 331 -9.17 -4.81 14.40
CA ARG A 331 -8.40 -6.03 14.60
C ARG A 331 -7.04 -5.78 15.24
N ALA A 332 -6.35 -4.73 14.85
CA ALA A 332 -5.07 -4.35 15.42
C ALA A 332 -5.21 -3.88 16.89
N ALA A 333 -6.29 -3.18 17.23
CA ALA A 333 -6.58 -2.75 18.59
C ALA A 333 -6.94 -3.94 19.50
N GLU A 334 -7.76 -4.90 19.03
CA GLU A 334 -8.05 -6.14 19.74
C GLU A 334 -6.76 -6.91 20.10
N LEU A 335 -5.80 -6.89 19.19
CA LEU A 335 -4.50 -7.53 19.37
C LEU A 335 -3.52 -6.68 20.20
N GLY A 336 -3.89 -5.46 20.59
CA GLY A 336 -3.01 -4.54 21.33
C GLY A 336 -1.81 -4.04 20.54
N LEU A 337 -1.92 -4.01 19.20
CA LEU A 337 -0.88 -3.49 18.30
C LEU A 337 -0.95 -1.97 18.17
N VAL A 338 -2.15 -1.40 18.28
CA VAL A 338 -2.42 0.03 18.20
C VAL A 338 -3.54 0.41 19.17
N ARG A 339 -3.71 1.71 19.41
CA ARG A 339 -4.95 2.28 19.93
C ARG A 339 -5.82 2.71 18.75
N MET A 340 -7.13 2.62 18.91
CA MET A 340 -8.11 3.09 17.93
C MET A 340 -9.05 4.09 18.58
N MET A 341 -9.42 5.12 17.84
CA MET A 341 -10.48 6.07 18.19
C MET A 341 -11.37 6.26 16.96
N PRO A 342 -12.70 6.05 17.07
CA PRO A 342 -13.64 6.39 16.00
C PRO A 342 -13.52 7.86 15.58
N ALA A 343 -13.73 8.17 14.30
CA ALA A 343 -13.59 9.54 13.81
C ALA A 343 -14.59 10.51 14.49
N GLU A 344 -15.79 10.02 14.81
CA GLU A 344 -16.81 10.77 15.55
C GLU A 344 -16.37 11.20 16.96
N ASP A 345 -15.52 10.43 17.61
CA ASP A 345 -15.02 10.75 18.96
C ASP A 345 -13.94 11.84 18.93
N THR A 346 -13.31 12.10 17.79
CA THR A 346 -12.32 13.17 17.63
C THR A 346 -12.93 14.56 17.58
N VAL A 347 -14.26 14.67 17.50
CA VAL A 347 -15.02 15.93 17.54
C VAL A 347 -14.96 16.58 18.93
N ASP A 348 -14.76 15.80 19.99
CA ASP A 348 -14.45 16.33 21.32
C ASP A 348 -12.95 16.65 21.45
N PRO A 349 -12.54 17.94 21.38
CA PRO A 349 -11.13 18.30 21.43
C PRO A 349 -10.47 17.92 22.76
N ALA A 350 -11.22 17.87 23.86
CA ALA A 350 -10.67 17.51 25.18
C ALA A 350 -10.31 16.01 25.24
N ALA A 351 -11.22 15.15 24.81
CA ALA A 351 -10.99 13.71 24.75
C ALA A 351 -9.83 13.37 23.79
N PHE A 352 -9.80 14.01 22.62
CA PHE A 352 -8.75 13.79 21.65
C PHE A 352 -7.39 14.32 22.12
N ALA A 353 -7.34 15.50 22.76
CA ALA A 353 -6.13 16.05 23.36
C ALA A 353 -5.56 15.12 24.44
N ALA A 354 -6.40 14.57 25.31
CA ALA A 354 -5.97 13.60 26.30
C ALA A 354 -5.37 12.33 25.66
N ALA A 355 -5.96 11.84 24.58
CA ALA A 355 -5.45 10.69 23.85
C ALA A 355 -4.10 10.99 23.19
N LEU A 356 -3.91 12.17 22.56
CA LEU A 356 -2.65 12.59 21.94
C LEU A 356 -1.54 12.75 23.00
N ARG A 357 -1.85 13.37 24.15
CA ARG A 357 -0.89 13.54 25.25
C ARG A 357 -0.41 12.20 25.81
N ALA A 358 -1.30 11.23 25.94
CA ALA A 358 -0.98 9.91 26.48
C ALA A 358 -0.32 8.96 25.45
N LEU A 359 -0.22 9.35 24.18
CA LEU A 359 0.24 8.46 23.12
C LEU A 359 1.71 8.07 23.23
N PRO A 360 2.67 8.97 23.58
CA PRO A 360 4.09 8.60 23.70
C PRO A 360 4.34 7.49 24.74
N ASP A 361 3.54 7.43 25.77
CA ASP A 361 3.64 6.45 26.86
C ASP A 361 2.79 5.20 26.62
N ALA A 362 2.09 5.13 25.50
CA ALA A 362 1.27 3.98 25.16
C ALA A 362 2.13 2.73 24.83
N PRO A 363 1.60 1.52 25.06
CA PRO A 363 2.31 0.30 24.73
C PRO A 363 2.71 0.26 23.25
N ARG A 364 3.95 -0.16 23.00
CA ARG A 364 4.46 -0.40 21.64
C ARG A 364 3.92 -1.71 21.08
N PRO A 365 3.79 -1.87 19.75
CA PRO A 365 3.35 -3.11 19.12
C PRO A 365 4.10 -4.37 19.59
N SER A 366 5.43 -4.28 19.79
CA SER A 366 6.26 -5.40 20.28
C SER A 366 5.89 -5.87 21.69
N LYS A 367 5.15 -5.09 22.47
CA LYS A 367 4.68 -5.45 23.82
C LYS A 367 3.37 -6.23 23.80
N SER A 368 2.71 -6.37 22.66
CA SER A 368 1.50 -7.18 22.54
C SER A 368 1.80 -8.67 22.71
N ARG A 369 1.31 -9.26 23.79
CA ARG A 369 1.43 -10.70 24.02
C ARG A 369 0.61 -11.52 23.02
N ALA A 370 -0.57 -11.01 22.62
CA ALA A 370 -1.45 -11.67 21.66
C ALA A 370 -0.78 -11.76 20.27
N ALA A 371 -0.26 -10.64 19.78
CA ALA A 371 0.42 -10.58 18.50
C ALA A 371 1.73 -11.38 18.50
N ALA A 372 2.49 -11.37 19.59
CA ALA A 372 3.71 -12.18 19.74
C ALA A 372 3.41 -13.67 19.71
N LYS A 373 2.38 -14.12 20.43
CA LYS A 373 1.94 -15.52 20.42
C LYS A 373 1.47 -15.99 19.06
N ALA A 374 0.83 -15.13 18.28
CA ALA A 374 0.37 -15.40 16.92
C ALA A 374 1.46 -15.26 15.85
N GLY A 375 2.67 -14.77 16.20
CA GLY A 375 3.75 -14.56 15.24
C GLY A 375 3.57 -13.34 14.34
N PHE A 376 2.60 -12.46 14.60
CA PHE A 376 2.24 -11.33 13.72
C PHE A 376 3.33 -10.26 13.64
N MET A 377 4.28 -10.26 14.57
CA MET A 377 5.43 -9.34 14.58
C MET A 377 6.66 -9.86 13.83
N ALA A 378 6.57 -10.98 13.14
CA ALA A 378 7.69 -11.49 12.34
C ALA A 378 8.07 -10.52 11.21
N LEU A 379 7.10 -9.86 10.60
CA LEU A 379 7.28 -8.89 9.51
C LEU A 379 8.20 -9.42 8.40
N ASP A 380 7.99 -10.68 8.03
CA ASP A 380 8.84 -11.42 7.10
C ASP A 380 8.26 -11.55 5.68
N GLY A 381 7.23 -10.72 5.36
CA GLY A 381 6.49 -10.80 4.11
C GLY A 381 7.36 -10.77 2.86
N GLN A 382 8.39 -9.91 2.82
CA GLN A 382 9.31 -9.88 1.68
C GLN A 382 10.14 -11.17 1.56
N ALA A 383 10.53 -11.77 2.68
CA ALA A 383 11.29 -13.01 2.67
C ALA A 383 10.42 -14.19 2.19
N GLN A 384 9.14 -14.24 2.55
CA GLN A 384 8.19 -15.23 2.04
C GLN A 384 7.97 -15.05 0.52
N ILE A 385 7.73 -13.82 0.07
CA ILE A 385 7.61 -13.50 -1.36
C ILE A 385 8.87 -13.90 -2.13
N ALA A 386 10.04 -13.60 -1.59
CA ALA A 386 11.30 -14.00 -2.23
C ALA A 386 11.44 -15.52 -2.33
N ARG A 387 11.04 -16.29 -1.31
CA ARG A 387 11.03 -17.76 -1.38
C ARG A 387 10.12 -18.28 -2.49
N ASP A 388 8.87 -17.80 -2.56
CA ASP A 388 7.90 -18.17 -3.61
C ASP A 388 8.45 -17.89 -5.01
N VAL A 389 9.04 -16.71 -5.21
CA VAL A 389 9.68 -16.32 -6.47
C VAL A 389 10.85 -17.24 -6.81
N GLY A 390 11.68 -17.56 -5.81
CA GLY A 390 12.81 -18.46 -5.98
C GLY A 390 12.38 -19.87 -6.38
N GLU A 391 11.32 -20.40 -5.79
CA GLU A 391 10.77 -21.72 -6.15
C GLU A 391 10.41 -21.80 -7.63
N TRP A 392 9.77 -20.76 -8.19
CA TRP A 392 9.42 -20.76 -9.61
C TRP A 392 10.61 -20.54 -10.54
N LEU A 393 11.47 -19.60 -10.22
CA LEU A 393 12.58 -19.22 -11.10
C LEU A 393 13.73 -20.23 -11.06
N MET A 394 13.82 -21.05 -10.02
CA MET A 394 14.81 -22.13 -9.90
C MET A 394 14.26 -23.50 -10.34
N ALA A 395 12.94 -23.64 -10.51
CA ALA A 395 12.36 -24.86 -11.04
C ALA A 395 12.83 -25.07 -12.51
N PRO A 396 13.08 -26.32 -12.94
CA PRO A 396 13.36 -26.60 -14.34
C PRO A 396 12.21 -26.07 -15.21
N ARG A 397 12.53 -25.22 -16.18
CA ARG A 397 11.51 -24.73 -17.13
C ARG A 397 10.93 -25.93 -17.87
N GLN A 398 9.64 -26.20 -17.72
CA GLN A 398 8.95 -27.10 -18.62
C GLN A 398 9.07 -26.48 -20.03
N PRO A 399 9.54 -27.24 -21.04
CA PRO A 399 9.62 -26.70 -22.39
C PRO A 399 8.23 -26.28 -22.81
N ALA A 400 8.05 -24.98 -23.08
CA ALA A 400 6.82 -24.48 -23.68
C ALA A 400 6.58 -25.33 -24.94
N LEU A 401 5.42 -25.93 -25.07
CA LEU A 401 4.97 -26.57 -26.30
C LEU A 401 5.01 -25.49 -27.40
N ARG A 402 6.16 -25.37 -28.07
CA ARG A 402 6.27 -24.58 -29.29
C ARG A 402 5.27 -25.20 -30.26
N ALA A 403 4.15 -24.51 -30.48
CA ALA A 403 3.31 -24.81 -31.62
C ALA A 403 4.23 -24.71 -32.88
N VAL A 404 4.55 -25.86 -33.40
CA VAL A 404 5.21 -25.96 -34.72
C VAL A 404 4.21 -25.39 -35.70
N GLN A 405 4.45 -24.17 -36.12
CA GLN A 405 3.80 -23.62 -37.33
C GLN A 405 4.42 -24.33 -38.48
N SER A 406 3.74 -25.35 -39.00
CA SER A 406 3.93 -25.93 -40.34
C SER A 406 3.11 -25.14 -41.34
#